data_e77f25978daea385d5d25806ef0d4b6e
#
_entry.id   e77f25978daea385d5d25806ef0d4b6e
#
_cell.length_a   1.000
_cell.length_b   1.000
_cell.length_c   1.000
_cell.angle_alpha   90.00
_cell.angle_beta   90.00
_cell.angle_gamma   90.00
#
_symmetry.space_group_name_H-M   'P 1'
#
loop_
_entity.id
_entity.type
_entity.pdbx_description
1 polymer ?
#
loop_
_entity_poly.entity_id
_entity_poly.type
_entity_poly.pdbx_seq_one_letter_code
_entity_poly.pdbx_strand_id
1 'polypeptide(L)'
;MSELTNIISETSNRLLEVYTTREQKRASEAGEWPAELWQALEQNGLTQPLVPESQGGVGAAWSDAFVIAFAAGRWQAPVPLVETIIASWLLSQSAIEIPSGPLTLIDDGHQLHMDG
;
A
#
# COMPACT_ATOMS: atom_id res chain seq x y z
N MET A 1 -13.93 -10.99 12.32
CA MET A 1 -12.96 -9.91 12.13
C MET A 1 -13.31 -8.74 13.04
N SER A 2 -12.32 -7.97 13.43
CA SER A 2 -12.55 -6.79 14.24
C SER A 2 -13.26 -5.70 13.45
N GLU A 3 -13.84 -4.74 14.16
CA GLU A 3 -14.47 -3.58 13.53
C GLU A 3 -13.48 -2.79 12.69
N LEU A 4 -12.25 -2.62 13.19
CA LEU A 4 -11.20 -1.93 12.44
C LEU A 4 -10.88 -2.67 11.14
N THR A 5 -10.77 -3.99 11.19
CA THR A 5 -10.50 -4.80 10.00
C THR A 5 -11.61 -4.62 8.96
N ASN A 6 -12.87 -4.59 9.40
CA ASN A 6 -14.00 -4.38 8.50
C ASN A 6 -13.96 -2.99 7.85
N ILE A 7 -13.63 -1.96 8.62
CA ILE A 7 -13.51 -0.60 8.10
C ILE A 7 -12.38 -0.52 7.06
N ILE A 8 -11.24 -1.12 7.35
CA ILE A 8 -10.11 -1.14 6.44
C ILE A 8 -10.46 -1.88 5.15
N SER A 9 -11.14 -3.01 5.27
CA SER A 9 -11.58 -3.78 4.11
C SER A 9 -12.54 -2.97 3.23
N GLU A 10 -13.54 -2.35 3.83
CA GLU A 10 -14.50 -1.52 3.09
C GLU A 10 -13.83 -0.33 2.41
N THR A 11 -12.95 0.36 3.13
CA THR A 11 -12.24 1.51 2.59
C THR A 11 -11.34 1.10 1.42
N SER A 12 -10.60 0.01 1.59
CA SER A 12 -9.70 -0.49 0.54
C SER A 12 -10.46 -0.84 -0.73
N ASN A 13 -11.55 -1.59 -0.59
CA ASN A 13 -12.34 -2.01 -1.74
C ASN A 13 -13.00 -0.82 -2.42
N ARG A 14 -13.52 0.14 -1.67
CA ARG A 14 -14.16 1.33 -2.25
C ARG A 14 -13.17 2.19 -3.01
N LEU A 15 -12.01 2.46 -2.43
CA LEU A 15 -10.98 3.25 -3.11
C LEU A 15 -10.52 2.59 -4.39
N LEU A 16 -10.25 1.29 -4.33
CA LEU A 16 -9.77 0.57 -5.50
C LEU A 16 -10.84 0.49 -6.58
N GLU A 17 -12.11 0.34 -6.21
CA GLU A 17 -13.19 0.37 -7.18
C GLU A 17 -13.26 1.69 -7.92
N VAL A 18 -13.14 2.81 -7.18
CA VAL A 18 -13.22 4.15 -7.75
C VAL A 18 -12.03 4.46 -8.66
N TYR A 19 -10.82 4.02 -8.26
CA TYR A 19 -9.59 4.43 -8.93
C TYR A 19 -8.99 3.37 -9.86
N THR A 20 -9.69 2.26 -10.13
CA THR A 20 -9.23 1.25 -11.08
C THR A 20 -10.25 1.02 -12.19
N THR A 21 -10.78 2.11 -12.72
CA THR A 21 -11.70 2.06 -13.87
C THR A 21 -10.94 1.57 -15.10
N ARG A 22 -11.70 1.21 -16.14
CA ARG A 22 -11.09 0.74 -17.40
C ARG A 22 -10.13 1.79 -17.97
N GLU A 23 -10.52 3.06 -17.93
CA GLU A 23 -9.67 4.13 -18.45
C GLU A 23 -8.39 4.26 -17.65
N GLN A 24 -8.48 4.18 -16.34
CA GLN A 24 -7.32 4.27 -15.45
C GLN A 24 -6.37 3.08 -15.65
N LYS A 25 -6.93 1.88 -15.85
CA LYS A 25 -6.12 0.70 -16.14
C LYS A 25 -5.40 0.83 -17.47
N ARG A 26 -6.07 1.35 -18.49
CA ARG A 26 -5.44 1.59 -19.79
C ARG A 26 -4.31 2.60 -19.70
N ALA A 27 -4.50 3.67 -18.93
CA ALA A 27 -3.47 4.67 -18.71
C ALA A 27 -2.25 4.05 -18.04
N SER A 28 -2.46 3.20 -17.04
CA SER A 28 -1.36 2.50 -16.37
C SER A 28 -0.62 1.55 -17.30
N GLU A 29 -1.34 0.84 -18.15
CA GLU A 29 -0.74 -0.05 -19.14
C GLU A 29 0.09 0.73 -20.16
N ALA A 30 -0.27 1.99 -20.41
CA ALA A 30 0.47 2.88 -21.29
C ALA A 30 1.67 3.53 -20.60
N GLY A 31 1.94 3.18 -19.34
CA GLY A 31 3.09 3.67 -18.60
C GLY A 31 2.83 4.86 -17.69
N GLU A 32 1.59 5.31 -17.57
CA GLU A 32 1.26 6.41 -16.69
C GLU A 32 1.17 5.95 -15.23
N TRP A 33 1.80 6.69 -14.33
CA TRP A 33 1.72 6.41 -12.90
C TRP A 33 0.36 6.87 -12.37
N PRO A 34 -0.41 5.97 -11.70
CA PRO A 34 -1.73 6.32 -11.17
C PRO A 34 -1.62 7.13 -9.88
N ALA A 35 -1.22 8.39 -10.00
CA ALA A 35 -0.93 9.26 -8.87
C ALA A 35 -2.14 9.49 -7.96
N GLU A 36 -3.33 9.62 -8.54
CA GLU A 36 -4.54 9.85 -7.75
C GLU A 36 -4.87 8.65 -6.87
N LEU A 37 -4.75 7.45 -7.42
CA LEU A 37 -4.94 6.23 -6.65
C LEU A 37 -3.93 6.16 -5.51
N TRP A 38 -2.65 6.39 -5.79
CA TRP A 38 -1.61 6.31 -4.78
C TRP A 38 -1.85 7.33 -3.66
N GLN A 39 -2.19 8.57 -4.01
CA GLN A 39 -2.51 9.60 -3.05
C GLN A 39 -3.67 9.21 -2.14
N ALA A 40 -4.74 8.66 -2.72
CA ALA A 40 -5.90 8.21 -1.95
C ALA A 40 -5.52 7.10 -0.97
N LEU A 41 -4.68 6.16 -1.41
CA LEU A 41 -4.20 5.08 -0.55
C LEU A 41 -3.36 5.63 0.61
N GLU A 42 -2.45 6.56 0.33
CA GLU A 42 -1.62 7.17 1.36
C GLU A 42 -2.46 7.97 2.36
N GLN A 43 -3.40 8.76 1.89
CA GLN A 43 -4.24 9.59 2.75
C GLN A 43 -5.12 8.77 3.68
N ASN A 44 -5.45 7.54 3.30
CA ASN A 44 -6.25 6.64 4.12
C ASN A 44 -5.43 5.65 4.93
N GLY A 45 -4.11 5.81 4.96
CA GLY A 45 -3.22 4.98 5.76
C GLY A 45 -3.03 3.56 5.26
N LEU A 46 -3.41 3.29 4.02
CA LEU A 46 -3.39 1.93 3.48
C LEU A 46 -2.02 1.49 2.99
N THR A 47 -1.06 2.40 2.89
CA THR A 47 0.29 2.07 2.45
C THR A 47 1.22 1.69 3.60
N GLN A 48 0.86 2.07 4.84
CA GLN A 48 1.68 1.81 6.01
C GLN A 48 0.84 1.29 7.19
N PRO A 49 0.01 0.26 6.99
CA PRO A 49 -0.86 -0.24 8.07
C PRO A 49 -0.09 -0.86 9.23
N LEU A 50 1.07 -1.46 8.96
CA LEU A 50 1.86 -2.17 9.96
C LEU A 50 2.90 -1.29 10.67
N VAL A 51 3.10 -0.07 10.19
CA VAL A 51 4.03 0.87 10.82
C VAL A 51 3.39 1.43 12.09
N PRO A 52 4.12 1.47 13.22
CA PRO A 52 3.56 2.00 14.47
C PRO A 52 3.13 3.47 14.33
N GLU A 53 2.12 3.84 15.12
CA GLU A 53 1.65 5.23 15.14
C GLU A 53 2.75 6.22 15.51
N SER A 54 3.66 5.81 16.39
CA SER A 54 4.80 6.63 16.78
C SER A 54 5.73 6.97 15.62
N GLN A 55 5.64 6.23 14.53
CA GLN A 55 6.45 6.45 13.32
C GLN A 55 5.60 6.92 12.14
N GLY A 56 4.39 7.37 12.40
CA GLY A 56 3.52 7.93 11.37
C GLY A 56 2.60 6.93 10.67
N GLY A 57 2.58 5.69 11.14
CA GLY A 57 1.73 4.65 10.55
C GLY A 57 0.41 4.47 11.29
N VAL A 58 -0.30 3.41 10.94
CA VAL A 58 -1.62 3.10 11.51
C VAL A 58 -1.52 2.23 12.76
N GLY A 59 -0.47 1.43 12.88
CA GLY A 59 -0.33 0.51 14.01
C GLY A 59 -1.33 -0.63 14.00
N ALA A 60 -1.78 -1.03 12.82
CA ALA A 60 -2.76 -2.09 12.67
C ALA A 60 -2.11 -3.47 12.70
N ALA A 61 -2.93 -4.52 12.67
CA ALA A 61 -2.46 -5.90 12.75
C ALA A 61 -2.19 -6.47 11.36
N TRP A 62 -1.52 -7.63 11.31
CA TRP A 62 -1.27 -8.33 10.06
C TRP A 62 -2.57 -8.73 9.34
N SER A 63 -3.64 -9.05 10.11
CA SER A 63 -4.94 -9.34 9.51
C SER A 63 -5.47 -8.14 8.72
N ASP A 64 -5.19 -6.93 9.17
CA ASP A 64 -5.60 -5.71 8.48
C ASP A 64 -4.78 -5.50 7.20
N ALA A 65 -3.48 -5.77 7.26
CA ALA A 65 -2.63 -5.72 6.07
C ALA A 65 -3.07 -6.76 5.04
N PHE A 66 -3.49 -7.93 5.51
CA PHE A 66 -3.97 -9.01 4.64
C PHE A 66 -5.21 -8.59 3.84
N VAL A 67 -6.19 -7.94 4.48
CA VAL A 67 -7.41 -7.52 3.76
C VAL A 67 -7.09 -6.43 2.72
N ILE A 68 -6.10 -5.58 2.98
CA ILE A 68 -5.64 -4.60 1.99
C ILE A 68 -5.01 -5.33 0.80
N ALA A 69 -4.13 -6.27 1.07
CA ALA A 69 -3.47 -7.05 0.02
C ALA A 69 -4.48 -7.84 -0.82
N PHE A 70 -5.49 -8.41 -0.17
CA PHE A 70 -6.56 -9.14 -0.84
C PHE A 70 -7.34 -8.22 -1.77
N ALA A 71 -7.67 -7.02 -1.31
CA ALA A 71 -8.36 -6.03 -2.13
C ALA A 71 -7.50 -5.62 -3.33
N ALA A 72 -6.20 -5.39 -3.12
CA ALA A 72 -5.30 -5.03 -4.21
C ALA A 72 -5.28 -6.09 -5.31
N GLY A 73 -5.28 -7.36 -4.93
CA GLY A 73 -5.34 -8.46 -5.89
C GLY A 73 -6.69 -8.53 -6.60
N ARG A 74 -7.77 -8.38 -5.84
CA ARG A 74 -9.14 -8.43 -6.37
C ARG A 74 -9.38 -7.38 -7.46
N TRP A 75 -8.91 -6.16 -7.24
CA TRP A 75 -9.10 -5.06 -8.17
C TRP A 75 -7.95 -4.89 -9.16
N GLN A 76 -6.95 -5.75 -9.08
CA GLN A 76 -5.75 -5.67 -9.93
C GLN A 76 -5.13 -4.27 -9.89
N ALA A 77 -4.90 -3.80 -8.68
CA ALA A 77 -4.38 -2.46 -8.45
C ALA A 77 -3.03 -2.29 -9.17
N PRO A 78 -2.88 -1.27 -10.03
CA PRO A 78 -1.65 -1.07 -10.81
C PRO A 78 -0.58 -0.31 -10.03
N VAL A 79 -0.40 -0.64 -8.76
CA VAL A 79 0.57 0.00 -7.88
C VAL A 79 1.22 -1.06 -6.99
N PRO A 80 2.45 -0.85 -6.52
CA PRO A 80 3.14 -1.82 -5.66
C PRO A 80 2.69 -1.70 -4.20
N LEU A 81 1.40 -1.91 -3.94
CA LEU A 81 0.82 -1.69 -2.62
C LEU A 81 1.34 -2.70 -1.59
N VAL A 82 1.29 -4.00 -1.93
CA VAL A 82 1.74 -5.05 -1.02
C VAL A 82 3.23 -4.91 -0.72
N GLU A 83 4.03 -4.64 -1.73
CA GLU A 83 5.47 -4.45 -1.57
C GLU A 83 5.76 -3.25 -0.66
N THR A 84 5.03 -2.16 -0.83
CA THR A 84 5.19 -0.98 0.02
C THR A 84 4.81 -1.26 1.47
N ILE A 85 3.73 -2.02 1.68
CA ILE A 85 3.31 -2.41 3.04
C ILE A 85 4.44 -3.18 3.74
N ILE A 86 5.02 -4.15 3.07
CA ILE A 86 6.08 -4.98 3.64
C ILE A 86 7.37 -4.16 3.83
N ALA A 87 7.76 -3.39 2.82
CA ALA A 87 8.98 -2.58 2.88
C ALA A 87 8.90 -1.54 3.99
N SER A 88 7.77 -0.85 4.13
CA SER A 88 7.60 0.14 5.18
C SER A 88 7.64 -0.50 6.57
N TRP A 89 7.07 -1.69 6.72
CA TRP A 89 7.15 -2.43 7.97
C TRP A 89 8.60 -2.78 8.30
N LEU A 90 9.36 -3.29 7.33
CA LEU A 90 10.77 -3.64 7.54
C LEU A 90 11.59 -2.42 7.98
N LEU A 91 11.39 -1.29 7.32
CA LEU A 91 12.08 -0.05 7.68
C LEU A 91 11.71 0.40 9.09
N SER A 92 10.45 0.26 9.48
CA SER A 92 10.01 0.62 10.82
C SER A 92 10.67 -0.24 11.88
N GLN A 93 10.89 -1.53 11.60
CA GLN A 93 11.57 -2.44 12.52
C GLN A 93 13.06 -2.11 12.70
N SER A 94 13.65 -1.48 11.70
CA SER A 94 15.06 -1.09 11.73
C SER A 94 15.26 0.35 12.22
N ALA A 95 14.20 1.01 12.66
CA ALA A 95 14.21 2.42 13.08
C ALA A 95 14.76 3.35 12.00
N ILE A 96 14.54 2.99 10.74
CA ILE A 96 14.93 3.80 9.58
C ILE A 96 13.72 4.65 9.19
N GLU A 97 13.97 5.93 8.88
CA GLU A 97 12.91 6.81 8.42
C GLU A 97 12.30 6.28 7.13
N ILE A 98 10.97 6.27 7.07
CA ILE A 98 10.24 5.74 5.92
C ILE A 98 10.00 6.86 4.92
N PRO A 99 10.57 6.76 3.70
CA PRO A 99 10.32 7.79 2.69
C PRO A 99 8.87 7.73 2.21
N SER A 100 8.38 8.86 1.71
CA SER A 100 7.06 8.90 1.07
C SER A 100 7.14 8.27 -0.32
N GLY A 101 6.00 7.81 -0.83
CA GLY A 101 5.93 7.21 -2.14
C GLY A 101 6.01 5.70 -2.11
N PRO A 102 5.92 5.08 -3.28
CA PRO A 102 5.95 3.61 -3.37
C PRO A 102 7.33 3.06 -3.05
N LEU A 103 7.34 1.90 -2.39
CA LEU A 103 8.55 1.18 -2.02
C LEU A 103 8.48 -0.22 -2.59
N THR A 104 9.59 -0.71 -3.12
CA THR A 104 9.68 -2.08 -3.61
C THR A 104 10.89 -2.78 -3.01
N LEU A 105 10.80 -4.11 -2.94
CA LEU A 105 11.87 -4.96 -2.47
C LEU A 105 12.55 -5.57 -3.69
N ILE A 106 13.85 -5.32 -3.83
CA ILE A 106 14.64 -5.88 -4.92
C ILE A 106 15.76 -6.71 -4.29
N ASP A 107 15.80 -8.00 -4.63
CA ASP A 107 16.88 -8.86 -4.17
C ASP A 107 18.01 -8.85 -5.21
N ASP A 108 19.05 -8.06 -4.94
CA ASP A 108 20.26 -8.02 -5.75
C ASP A 108 21.47 -8.47 -4.93
N GLY A 109 21.26 -9.43 -4.06
CA GLY A 109 22.31 -9.94 -3.22
C GLY A 109 22.45 -9.27 -1.87
N HIS A 110 21.40 -8.69 -1.31
CA HIS A 110 21.33 -8.23 0.10
C HIS A 110 20.96 -6.77 0.30
N GLN A 111 20.47 -6.09 -0.71
CA GLN A 111 20.11 -4.68 -0.56
C GLN A 111 18.62 -4.46 -0.73
N LEU A 112 18.11 -3.53 0.06
CA LEU A 112 16.75 -3.05 -0.07
C LEU A 112 16.78 -1.78 -0.91
N HIS A 113 16.07 -1.79 -2.03
CA HIS A 113 15.99 -0.64 -2.91
C HIS A 113 14.62 0.02 -2.80
N MET A 114 14.59 1.34 -2.86
CA MET A 114 13.37 2.12 -2.74
C MET A 114 13.19 2.96 -3.99
N ASP A 115 12.07 2.77 -4.67
CA ASP A 115 11.65 3.56 -5.81
C ASP A 115 10.56 4.52 -5.36
N GLY A 116 10.79 5.79 -5.55
CA GLY A 116 9.79 6.73 -5.08
C GLY A 116 9.67 7.98 -5.89
#